data_c770e3ed81e20c98936134afd2ee4cd7
#
_entry.id   c770e3ed81e20c98936134afd2ee4cd7
#
_cell.length_a   1.000
_cell.length_b   1.000
_cell.length_c   1.000
_cell.angle_alpha   90.00
_cell.angle_beta   90.00
_cell.angle_gamma   90.00
#
_symmetry.space_group_name_H-M   'P 1'
#
loop_
_entity.id
_entity.type
_entity.pdbx_description
1 polymer ?
#
loop_
_entity_poly.entity_id
_entity_poly.type
_entity_poly.pdbx_seq_one_letter_code
_entity_poly.pdbx_strand_id
1 'polypeptide(L)'
;VKVSKEMSLVDETEDFLIYGAMLNHGIDCVGWRIQEKDTRKCVQSKLKEKGVHGPMVKELLEKGVIVTQYGRVDIDDVSYVKPGDSVAVVIDTLKCSQAVELSKNAKLLLIESTYLDEEKELAESYKHMTATQAASIAKEAQVEKMVMTHFSARYSDQTLFEQEAREIFHNSFAAEDLKRFTF
;
A
#
# COMPACT_ATOMS: atom_id res chain seq x y z
N VAL A 1 13.88 -15.63 7.36
CA VAL A 1 13.34 -15.25 6.05
C VAL A 1 14.44 -14.55 5.28
N LYS A 2 14.70 -14.92 4.01
CA LYS A 2 15.61 -14.20 3.13
C LYS A 2 14.81 -13.22 2.30
N VAL A 3 15.07 -11.93 2.45
CA VAL A 3 14.52 -10.87 1.61
C VAL A 3 15.52 -10.54 0.52
N SER A 4 15.07 -10.46 -0.72
CA SER A 4 15.92 -10.10 -1.86
C SER A 4 16.10 -8.58 -1.96
N LYS A 5 17.05 -8.15 -2.81
CA LYS A 5 17.26 -6.73 -3.09
C LYS A 5 16.00 -6.11 -3.72
N GLU A 6 15.39 -6.81 -4.67
CA GLU A 6 14.16 -6.41 -5.33
C GLU A 6 12.94 -6.90 -4.53
N MET A 7 11.78 -6.25 -4.72
CA MET A 7 10.54 -6.66 -4.07
C MET A 7 10.19 -8.10 -4.46
N SER A 8 9.95 -8.94 -3.47
CA SER A 8 9.59 -10.34 -3.65
C SER A 8 8.58 -10.79 -2.61
N LEU A 9 7.78 -11.79 -2.97
CA LEU A 9 6.85 -12.44 -2.05
C LEU A 9 7.67 -13.18 -0.97
N VAL A 10 7.40 -12.85 0.27
CA VAL A 10 8.09 -13.38 1.46
C VAL A 10 7.23 -14.39 2.18
N ASP A 11 5.92 -14.12 2.25
CA ASP A 11 4.95 -14.97 2.91
C ASP A 11 3.55 -14.78 2.30
N GLU A 12 2.69 -15.77 2.48
CA GLU A 12 1.32 -15.78 2.01
C GLU A 12 0.42 -16.43 3.05
N THR A 13 -0.67 -15.75 3.37
CA THR A 13 -1.75 -16.25 4.23
C THR A 13 -3.01 -16.52 3.42
N GLU A 14 -4.11 -16.91 4.07
CA GLU A 14 -5.41 -17.07 3.40
C GLU A 14 -5.86 -15.74 2.73
N ASP A 15 -5.69 -14.61 3.43
CA ASP A 15 -6.22 -13.30 3.02
C ASP A 15 -5.16 -12.35 2.47
N PHE A 16 -3.87 -12.54 2.78
CA PHE A 16 -2.81 -11.57 2.51
C PHE A 16 -1.62 -12.17 1.77
N LEU A 17 -0.98 -11.31 0.97
CA LEU A 17 0.35 -11.49 0.39
C LEU A 17 1.30 -10.52 1.09
N ILE A 18 2.45 -11.00 1.57
CA ILE A 18 3.45 -10.19 2.25
C ILE A 18 4.70 -10.12 1.38
N TYR A 19 5.02 -8.91 0.92
CA TYR A 19 6.21 -8.64 0.14
C TYR A 19 7.26 -7.92 0.97
N GLY A 20 8.52 -8.14 0.67
CA GLY A 20 9.65 -7.43 1.25
C GLY A 20 10.69 -7.06 0.20
N ALA A 21 11.42 -5.99 0.45
CA ALA A 21 12.61 -5.59 -0.32
C ALA A 21 13.66 -4.99 0.61
N MET A 22 14.94 -5.20 0.27
CA MET A 22 16.03 -4.53 0.98
C MET A 22 16.02 -3.04 0.66
N LEU A 23 16.09 -2.23 1.71
CA LEU A 23 16.16 -0.76 1.62
C LEU A 23 17.63 -0.28 1.62
N ASN A 24 17.82 1.01 1.37
CA ASN A 24 19.15 1.62 1.32
C ASN A 24 19.53 2.31 2.64
N HIS A 25 20.04 1.55 3.58
CA HIS A 25 20.47 2.06 4.88
C HIS A 25 21.90 1.61 5.23
N GLY A 26 22.41 2.02 6.44
CA GLY A 26 23.76 1.67 6.93
C GLY A 26 23.93 0.22 7.35
N ILE A 27 22.82 -0.41 7.73
CA ILE A 27 22.69 -1.82 8.08
C ILE A 27 21.58 -2.44 7.23
N ASP A 28 21.44 -3.76 7.26
CA ASP A 28 20.37 -4.45 6.56
C ASP A 28 19.02 -3.98 7.10
N CYS A 29 18.23 -3.35 6.24
CA CYS A 29 16.91 -2.83 6.54
C CYS A 29 15.92 -3.29 5.48
N VAL A 30 14.71 -3.67 5.89
CA VAL A 30 13.67 -4.24 5.02
C VAL A 30 12.44 -3.38 5.05
N GLY A 31 12.00 -2.96 3.87
CA GLY A 31 10.67 -2.41 3.67
C GLY A 31 9.66 -3.52 3.41
N TRP A 32 8.41 -3.28 3.78
CA TRP A 32 7.34 -4.26 3.70
C TRP A 32 6.14 -3.73 2.95
N ARG A 33 5.46 -4.63 2.22
CA ARG A 33 4.13 -4.40 1.68
C ARG A 33 3.22 -5.54 2.11
N ILE A 34 2.10 -5.23 2.75
CA ILE A 34 1.02 -6.14 3.08
C ILE A 34 -0.11 -5.85 2.10
N GLN A 35 -0.44 -6.83 1.27
CA GLN A 35 -1.43 -6.73 0.20
C GLN A 35 -2.57 -7.71 0.48
N GLU A 36 -3.82 -7.22 0.58
CA GLU A 36 -4.99 -8.09 0.54
C GLU A 36 -5.07 -8.81 -0.80
N LYS A 37 -5.49 -10.07 -0.79
CA LYS A 37 -5.77 -10.78 -2.04
C LYS A 37 -6.96 -10.18 -2.75
N ASP A 38 -6.92 -10.22 -4.06
CA ASP A 38 -8.04 -9.79 -4.89
C ASP A 38 -9.29 -10.60 -4.58
N THR A 39 -10.43 -9.94 -4.55
CA THR A 39 -11.72 -10.57 -4.28
C THR A 39 -12.66 -10.41 -5.46
N ARG A 40 -13.36 -11.50 -5.83
CA ARG A 40 -14.40 -11.43 -6.85
C ARG A 40 -15.71 -10.93 -6.22
N LYS A 41 -16.29 -9.90 -6.79
CA LYS A 41 -17.56 -9.30 -6.36
C LYS A 41 -18.63 -9.49 -7.43
N CYS A 42 -19.74 -10.11 -7.06
CA CYS A 42 -20.89 -10.27 -7.96
C CYS A 42 -21.72 -8.98 -8.04
N VAL A 43 -22.21 -8.68 -9.25
CA VAL A 43 -23.09 -7.55 -9.50
C VAL A 43 -24.55 -8.04 -9.43
N GLN A 44 -25.26 -7.66 -8.37
CA GLN A 44 -26.62 -8.16 -8.08
C GLN A 44 -27.63 -7.94 -9.22
N SER A 45 -27.58 -6.79 -9.89
CA SER A 45 -28.46 -6.50 -11.04
C SER A 45 -28.22 -7.48 -12.19
N LYS A 46 -26.94 -7.76 -12.51
CA LYS A 46 -26.57 -8.70 -13.58
C LYS A 46 -26.92 -10.15 -13.23
N LEU A 47 -26.72 -10.57 -11.96
CA LEU A 47 -27.17 -11.89 -11.50
C LEU A 47 -28.67 -12.07 -11.70
N LYS A 48 -29.46 -11.06 -11.29
CA LYS A 48 -30.93 -11.07 -11.44
C LYS A 48 -31.36 -11.14 -12.91
N GLU A 49 -30.72 -10.36 -13.77
CA GLU A 49 -31.00 -10.35 -15.22
C GLU A 49 -30.73 -11.71 -15.86
N LYS A 50 -29.68 -12.41 -15.43
CA LYS A 50 -29.32 -13.73 -15.92
C LYS A 50 -30.05 -14.88 -15.19
N GLY A 51 -30.96 -14.57 -14.24
CA GLY A 51 -31.68 -15.56 -13.46
C GLY A 51 -30.85 -16.35 -12.47
N VAL A 52 -29.70 -15.80 -12.03
CA VAL A 52 -28.81 -16.43 -11.06
C VAL A 52 -29.18 -15.96 -9.66
N HIS A 53 -29.57 -16.89 -8.79
CA HIS A 53 -30.01 -16.56 -7.42
C HIS A 53 -29.74 -17.71 -6.44
N GLY A 54 -29.69 -17.37 -5.16
CA GLY A 54 -29.55 -18.35 -4.07
C GLY A 54 -28.33 -19.26 -4.26
N PRO A 55 -28.49 -20.60 -4.17
CA PRO A 55 -27.39 -21.55 -4.29
C PRO A 55 -26.62 -21.50 -5.62
N MET A 56 -27.29 -21.03 -6.70
CA MET A 56 -26.67 -20.90 -8.02
C MET A 56 -25.50 -19.91 -8.03
N VAL A 57 -25.51 -18.90 -7.15
CA VAL A 57 -24.40 -17.94 -7.03
C VAL A 57 -23.16 -18.65 -6.52
N LYS A 58 -23.30 -19.52 -5.51
CA LYS A 58 -22.18 -20.30 -4.98
C LYS A 58 -21.65 -21.26 -6.05
N GLU A 59 -22.54 -21.95 -6.75
CA GLU A 59 -22.16 -22.87 -7.84
C GLU A 59 -21.40 -22.13 -8.96
N LEU A 60 -21.87 -20.92 -9.33
CA LEU A 60 -21.21 -20.09 -10.33
C LEU A 60 -19.79 -19.64 -9.88
N LEU A 61 -19.65 -19.25 -8.61
CA LEU A 61 -18.35 -18.89 -8.02
C LEU A 61 -17.36 -20.07 -8.00
N GLU A 62 -17.85 -21.28 -7.74
CA GLU A 62 -17.02 -22.51 -7.68
C GLU A 62 -16.65 -23.05 -9.09
N LYS A 63 -17.62 -23.05 -10.02
CA LYS A 63 -17.44 -23.65 -11.35
C LYS A 63 -17.03 -22.67 -12.43
N GLY A 64 -17.17 -21.36 -12.19
CA GLY A 64 -16.90 -20.30 -13.16
C GLY A 64 -18.00 -20.16 -14.24
N VAL A 65 -18.87 -21.15 -14.41
CA VAL A 65 -19.94 -21.17 -15.42
C VAL A 65 -21.10 -22.04 -14.95
N ILE A 66 -22.34 -21.59 -15.25
CA ILE A 66 -23.57 -22.36 -15.04
C ILE A 66 -24.52 -22.17 -16.22
N VAL A 67 -25.55 -22.99 -16.26
CA VAL A 67 -26.66 -22.84 -17.24
C VAL A 67 -27.94 -22.49 -16.49
N THR A 68 -28.62 -21.41 -16.92
CA THR A 68 -29.91 -20.97 -16.39
C THR A 68 -30.98 -21.14 -17.45
N GLN A 69 -32.23 -20.81 -17.13
CA GLN A 69 -33.32 -20.75 -18.13
C GLN A 69 -33.08 -19.68 -19.21
N TYR A 70 -32.17 -18.72 -18.97
CA TYR A 70 -31.79 -17.67 -19.91
C TYR A 70 -30.52 -18.01 -20.72
N GLY A 71 -30.00 -19.23 -20.54
CA GLY A 71 -28.79 -19.71 -21.23
C GLY A 71 -27.56 -19.86 -20.34
N ARG A 72 -26.41 -19.98 -20.98
CA ARG A 72 -25.11 -20.08 -20.33
C ARG A 72 -24.73 -18.73 -19.71
N VAL A 73 -24.24 -18.76 -18.47
CA VAL A 73 -23.75 -17.60 -17.72
C VAL A 73 -22.33 -17.88 -17.26
N ASP A 74 -21.37 -17.10 -17.73
CA ASP A 74 -20.00 -17.10 -17.26
C ASP A 74 -19.87 -16.14 -16.07
N ILE A 75 -19.00 -16.46 -15.11
CA ILE A 75 -18.79 -15.65 -13.91
C ILE A 75 -18.38 -14.21 -14.26
N ASP A 76 -17.61 -14.01 -15.32
CA ASP A 76 -17.13 -12.70 -15.74
C ASP A 76 -18.25 -11.81 -16.31
N ASP A 77 -19.36 -12.39 -16.77
CA ASP A 77 -20.54 -11.62 -17.21
C ASP A 77 -21.22 -10.88 -16.06
N VAL A 78 -21.18 -11.44 -14.85
CA VAL A 78 -21.98 -11.01 -13.69
C VAL A 78 -21.15 -10.61 -12.47
N SER A 79 -19.83 -10.52 -12.62
CA SER A 79 -18.92 -10.15 -11.55
C SER A 79 -17.76 -9.30 -12.06
N TYR A 80 -16.96 -8.80 -11.13
CA TYR A 80 -15.68 -8.15 -11.39
C TYR A 80 -14.69 -8.53 -10.29
N VAL A 81 -13.41 -8.45 -10.61
CA VAL A 81 -12.35 -8.58 -9.61
C VAL A 81 -12.13 -7.22 -8.96
N LYS A 82 -12.34 -7.14 -7.65
CA LYS A 82 -11.95 -5.99 -6.83
C LYS A 82 -10.51 -6.23 -6.38
N PRO A 83 -9.55 -5.37 -6.79
CA PRO A 83 -8.19 -5.44 -6.25
C PRO A 83 -8.21 -5.30 -4.74
N GLY A 84 -7.36 -6.07 -4.08
CA GLY A 84 -7.16 -5.95 -2.64
C GLY A 84 -6.46 -4.64 -2.28
N ASP A 85 -6.74 -4.13 -1.11
CA ASP A 85 -6.07 -2.93 -0.59
C ASP A 85 -4.68 -3.28 -0.07
N SER A 86 -3.77 -2.32 0.03
CA SER A 86 -2.41 -2.56 0.51
C SER A 86 -1.87 -1.47 1.40
N VAL A 87 -1.01 -1.88 2.33
CA VAL A 87 -0.22 -1.00 3.20
C VAL A 87 1.25 -1.24 2.93
N ALA A 88 2.01 -0.17 2.76
CA ALA A 88 3.47 -0.22 2.69
C ALA A 88 4.11 0.40 3.94
N VAL A 89 5.21 -0.18 4.40
CA VAL A 89 6.00 0.29 5.55
C VAL A 89 7.45 0.44 5.11
N VAL A 90 7.97 1.66 5.15
CA VAL A 90 9.30 2.02 4.66
C VAL A 90 10.01 2.86 5.73
N ILE A 91 10.86 2.23 6.51
CA ILE A 91 11.55 2.84 7.65
C ILE A 91 13.06 2.61 7.51
N ASP A 92 13.86 3.56 7.99
CA ASP A 92 15.32 3.52 7.97
C ASP A 92 15.90 3.34 6.56
N THR A 93 15.80 4.38 5.74
CA THR A 93 16.29 4.33 4.35
C THR A 93 16.53 5.71 3.74
N LEU A 94 17.50 5.80 2.87
CA LEU A 94 17.54 6.83 1.84
C LEU A 94 16.40 6.61 0.83
N LYS A 95 16.01 7.66 0.10
CA LYS A 95 15.13 7.51 -1.05
C LYS A 95 15.73 6.50 -2.04
N CYS A 96 15.00 5.43 -2.34
CA CYS A 96 15.43 4.37 -3.24
C CYS A 96 14.26 3.82 -4.08
N SER A 97 14.57 3.13 -5.17
CA SER A 97 13.57 2.54 -6.07
C SER A 97 12.71 1.47 -5.39
N GLN A 98 13.29 0.73 -4.43
CA GLN A 98 12.57 -0.30 -3.67
C GLN A 98 11.46 0.30 -2.80
N ALA A 99 11.72 1.48 -2.20
CA ALA A 99 10.72 2.20 -1.44
C ALA A 99 9.53 2.62 -2.33
N VAL A 100 9.80 3.09 -3.55
CA VAL A 100 8.75 3.41 -4.54
C VAL A 100 7.98 2.16 -4.94
N GLU A 101 8.67 1.06 -5.24
CA GLU A 101 8.05 -0.17 -5.71
C GLU A 101 7.13 -0.80 -4.66
N LEU A 102 7.59 -0.91 -3.40
CA LEU A 102 6.78 -1.38 -2.28
C LEU A 102 5.52 -0.54 -2.08
N SER A 103 5.63 0.76 -2.29
CA SER A 103 4.57 1.74 -2.06
C SER A 103 3.56 1.85 -3.21
N LYS A 104 3.84 1.27 -4.37
CA LYS A 104 3.05 1.48 -5.60
C LYS A 104 1.58 1.19 -5.41
N ASN A 105 0.73 2.21 -5.64
CA ASN A 105 -0.73 2.17 -5.47
C ASN A 105 -1.20 1.71 -4.07
N ALA A 106 -0.38 1.89 -3.03
CA ALA A 106 -0.79 1.52 -1.68
C ALA A 106 -1.91 2.47 -1.17
N LYS A 107 -2.87 1.93 -0.44
CA LYS A 107 -3.88 2.70 0.27
C LYS A 107 -3.25 3.57 1.35
N LEU A 108 -2.26 3.00 2.04
CA LEU A 108 -1.52 3.68 3.09
C LEU A 108 -0.03 3.40 2.92
N LEU A 109 0.76 4.44 2.95
CA LEU A 109 2.21 4.39 3.08
C LEU A 109 2.60 4.93 4.46
N LEU A 110 3.15 4.06 5.32
CA LEU A 110 3.86 4.47 6.52
C LEU A 110 5.34 4.58 6.17
N ILE A 111 5.90 5.78 6.30
CA ILE A 111 7.26 6.06 5.82
C ILE A 111 8.02 6.91 6.81
N GLU A 112 9.34 6.67 6.91
CA GLU A 112 10.19 7.57 7.66
C GLU A 112 10.21 8.97 7.06
N SER A 113 10.44 9.94 7.93
CA SER A 113 10.72 11.33 7.57
C SER A 113 11.53 11.93 8.71
N THR A 114 12.79 11.55 8.80
CA THR A 114 13.62 11.83 9.98
C THR A 114 13.98 13.31 10.06
N TYR A 115 14.09 14.00 8.90
CA TYR A 115 14.53 15.38 8.80
C TYR A 115 13.60 16.24 7.95
N LEU A 116 13.63 17.56 8.17
CA LEU A 116 13.11 18.56 7.23
C LEU A 116 14.14 18.79 6.11
N ASP A 117 13.73 19.40 4.99
CA ASP A 117 14.58 19.54 3.80
C ASP A 117 15.79 20.48 4.03
N GLU A 118 15.71 21.39 4.98
CA GLU A 118 16.83 22.23 5.42
C GLU A 118 18.02 21.40 5.93
N GLU A 119 17.76 20.18 6.42
CA GLU A 119 18.76 19.25 6.96
C GLU A 119 19.06 18.09 5.99
N LYS A 120 18.90 18.31 4.69
CA LYS A 120 19.05 17.29 3.65
C LYS A 120 20.44 16.63 3.64
N GLU A 121 21.50 17.41 3.82
CA GLU A 121 22.86 16.88 3.88
C GLU A 121 23.05 15.95 5.08
N LEU A 122 22.40 16.27 6.19
CA LEU A 122 22.41 15.46 7.39
C LEU A 122 21.61 14.16 7.18
N ALA A 123 20.45 14.26 6.56
CA ALA A 123 19.64 13.10 6.18
C ALA A 123 20.45 12.10 5.31
N GLU A 124 21.15 12.60 4.30
CA GLU A 124 22.00 11.79 3.43
C GLU A 124 23.17 11.14 4.22
N SER A 125 23.81 11.87 5.11
CA SER A 125 24.94 11.36 5.89
C SER A 125 24.57 10.24 6.85
N TYR A 126 23.36 10.30 7.43
CA TYR A 126 22.81 9.28 8.33
C TYR A 126 21.95 8.24 7.62
N LYS A 127 21.80 8.34 6.28
CA LYS A 127 21.02 7.45 5.44
C LYS A 127 19.53 7.41 5.79
N HIS A 128 18.96 8.58 6.01
CA HIS A 128 17.53 8.82 6.22
C HIS A 128 16.97 9.76 5.17
N MET A 129 15.66 10.03 5.25
CA MET A 129 14.96 10.91 4.33
C MET A 129 14.49 12.20 4.99
N THR A 130 14.28 13.20 4.13
CA THR A 130 13.53 14.42 4.47
C THR A 130 12.04 14.25 4.16
N ALA A 131 11.20 15.16 4.69
CA ALA A 131 9.77 15.18 4.43
C ALA A 131 9.46 15.32 2.92
N THR A 132 10.20 16.14 2.19
CA THR A 132 10.07 16.29 0.74
C THR A 132 10.43 15.02 -0.03
N GLN A 133 11.48 14.30 0.42
CA GLN A 133 11.86 13.03 -0.20
C GLN A 133 10.80 11.95 0.03
N ALA A 134 10.27 11.82 1.24
CA ALA A 134 9.17 10.92 1.57
C ALA A 134 7.92 11.24 0.74
N ALA A 135 7.53 12.52 0.66
CA ALA A 135 6.40 12.97 -0.16
C ALA A 135 6.60 12.72 -1.66
N SER A 136 7.85 12.81 -2.14
CA SER A 136 8.15 12.50 -3.54
C SER A 136 7.99 11.00 -3.85
N ILE A 137 8.32 10.10 -2.91
CA ILE A 137 8.03 8.66 -3.03
C ILE A 137 6.52 8.43 -3.09
N ALA A 138 5.76 9.03 -2.16
CA ALA A 138 4.31 8.90 -2.12
C ALA A 138 3.63 9.32 -3.43
N LYS A 139 4.07 10.44 -3.99
CA LYS A 139 3.58 10.96 -5.28
C LYS A 139 3.95 10.05 -6.45
N GLU A 140 5.21 9.62 -6.53
CA GLU A 140 5.73 8.75 -7.59
C GLU A 140 5.03 7.37 -7.56
N ALA A 141 4.85 6.82 -6.36
CA ALA A 141 4.17 5.55 -6.13
C ALA A 141 2.64 5.61 -6.25
N GLN A 142 2.06 6.79 -6.38
CA GLN A 142 0.61 7.02 -6.47
C GLN A 142 -0.14 6.44 -5.27
N VAL A 143 0.36 6.60 -4.05
CA VAL A 143 -0.32 6.16 -2.85
C VAL A 143 -1.57 7.00 -2.58
N GLU A 144 -2.55 6.47 -1.87
CA GLU A 144 -3.73 7.25 -1.51
C GLU A 144 -3.49 8.15 -0.29
N LYS A 145 -2.75 7.65 0.70
CA LYS A 145 -2.43 8.36 1.94
C LYS A 145 -1.01 8.07 2.38
N MET A 146 -0.31 9.10 2.85
CA MET A 146 1.02 8.97 3.47
C MET A 146 0.96 9.37 4.95
N VAL A 147 1.52 8.54 5.80
CA VAL A 147 1.74 8.82 7.23
C VAL A 147 3.25 8.79 7.48
N MET A 148 3.79 9.92 7.88
CA MET A 148 5.20 10.09 8.21
C MET A 148 5.46 9.74 9.68
N THR A 149 6.59 9.13 9.94
CA THR A 149 7.04 8.72 11.28
C THR A 149 8.56 8.79 11.38
N HIS A 150 9.13 8.29 12.48
CA HIS A 150 10.59 8.24 12.67
C HIS A 150 11.25 9.63 12.66
N PHE A 151 10.60 10.62 13.28
CA PHE A 151 11.10 11.98 13.35
C PHE A 151 12.32 12.10 14.27
N SER A 152 13.31 12.89 13.90
CA SER A 152 14.43 13.20 14.77
C SER A 152 13.97 13.94 16.03
N ALA A 153 14.51 13.55 17.18
CA ALA A 153 14.21 14.18 18.47
C ALA A 153 14.59 15.68 18.55
N ARG A 154 15.28 16.22 17.53
CA ARG A 154 15.57 17.65 17.43
C ARG A 154 14.34 18.50 17.18
N TYR A 155 13.27 17.93 16.60
CA TYR A 155 12.04 18.62 16.28
C TYR A 155 10.99 18.36 17.35
N SER A 156 10.49 19.45 17.95
CA SER A 156 9.40 19.40 18.92
C SER A 156 8.01 19.54 18.29
N ASP A 157 7.96 20.00 17.02
CA ASP A 157 6.73 20.23 16.27
C ASP A 157 6.72 19.42 14.98
N GLN A 158 5.95 18.32 14.98
CA GLN A 158 5.81 17.44 13.81
C GLN A 158 4.91 18.03 12.73
N THR A 159 4.17 19.12 13.00
CA THR A 159 3.33 19.78 11.98
C THR A 159 4.17 20.40 10.87
N LEU A 160 5.43 20.72 11.12
CA LEU A 160 6.37 21.20 10.11
C LEU A 160 6.59 20.18 8.99
N PHE A 161 6.65 18.88 9.34
CA PHE A 161 6.78 17.81 8.35
C PHE A 161 5.53 17.72 7.46
N GLU A 162 4.33 17.87 8.03
CA GLU A 162 3.11 17.91 7.24
C GLU A 162 3.07 19.08 6.27
N GLN A 163 3.48 20.28 6.72
CA GLN A 163 3.51 21.47 5.89
C GLN A 163 4.43 21.29 4.69
N GLU A 164 5.66 20.84 4.94
CA GLU A 164 6.65 20.60 3.90
C GLU A 164 6.24 19.49 2.92
N ALA A 165 5.76 18.37 3.44
CA ALA A 165 5.33 17.25 2.62
C ALA A 165 4.12 17.57 1.74
N ARG A 166 3.17 18.37 2.25
CA ARG A 166 1.94 18.73 1.54
C ARG A 166 2.15 19.61 0.31
N GLU A 167 3.28 20.28 0.19
CA GLU A 167 3.67 21.00 -1.02
C GLU A 167 3.86 20.03 -2.21
N ILE A 168 4.23 18.77 -1.95
CA ILE A 168 4.50 17.75 -2.97
C ILE A 168 3.35 16.74 -3.06
N PHE A 169 2.86 16.25 -1.90
CA PHE A 169 1.80 15.25 -1.79
C PHE A 169 0.80 15.69 -0.72
N HIS A 170 -0.38 16.14 -1.15
CA HIS A 170 -1.35 16.80 -0.27
C HIS A 170 -1.88 15.90 0.86
N ASN A 171 -2.07 14.59 0.61
CA ASN A 171 -2.64 13.64 1.59
C ASN A 171 -1.56 13.08 2.54
N SER A 172 -0.78 13.98 3.15
CA SER A 172 0.33 13.69 4.06
C SER A 172 -0.03 14.05 5.50
N PHE A 173 0.32 13.17 6.43
CA PHE A 173 0.07 13.31 7.86
C PHE A 173 1.32 12.94 8.66
N ALA A 174 1.56 13.62 9.77
CA ALA A 174 2.50 13.20 10.78
C ALA A 174 1.84 12.18 11.72
N ALA A 175 2.57 11.11 12.05
CA ALA A 175 2.15 10.17 13.07
C ALA A 175 2.19 10.80 14.46
N GLU A 176 1.23 10.46 15.27
CA GLU A 176 1.19 10.77 16.70
C GLU A 176 0.93 9.46 17.46
N ASP A 177 1.49 9.32 18.65
CA ASP A 177 1.29 8.15 19.48
C ASP A 177 -0.22 7.91 19.72
N LEU A 178 -0.63 6.66 19.52
CA LEU A 178 -2.02 6.20 19.69
C LEU A 178 -3.04 6.77 18.67
N LYS A 179 -2.63 7.60 17.75
CA LYS A 179 -3.50 8.10 16.67
C LYS A 179 -3.85 6.96 15.70
N ARG A 180 -5.12 6.86 15.35
CA ARG A 180 -5.61 5.88 14.37
C ARG A 180 -5.77 6.53 13.01
N PHE A 181 -5.26 5.85 11.99
CA PHE A 181 -5.47 6.21 10.59
C PHE A 181 -6.35 5.15 9.92
N THR A 182 -7.43 5.60 9.28
CA THR A 182 -8.32 4.74 8.49
C THR A 182 -8.07 4.97 7.00
N PHE A 183 -8.21 3.94 6.19
CA PHE A 183 -8.01 3.96 4.75
C PHE A 183 -8.96 2.96 4.05
#